data_09cfaff29fe5f1733981b1d92e1d6809
#
_entry.id   09cfaff29fe5f1733981b1d92e1d6809
#
_cell.length_a   1.000
_cell.length_b   1.000
_cell.length_c   1.000
_cell.angle_alpha   90.00
_cell.angle_beta   90.00
_cell.angle_gamma   90.00
#
_symmetry.space_group_name_H-M   'P 1'
#
loop_
_entity.id
_entity.type
_entity.pdbx_description
1 polymer ?
#
loop_
_entity_poly.entity_id
_entity_poly.type
_entity_poly.pdbx_seq_one_letter_code
_entity_poly.pdbx_strand_id
1 'polypeptide(L)'
;KAPPAAMAALQNPYDTAARQEAAPDALWDVAYYNGRYYVYFGIVPCLLFQLPFEALTGIQDLPPSLPMILLAWLYIAAVFGFVRQAVRRWFPDASAAACLLAAVGAASGAQLWYLLHRPSVYEYAILCGAVFVLWALWQWLLAANTPLQKRGRVLFHLTLGSLCMALVAGCRPQMVLFAVLALPILWPRYITEKRLYTR
;
A
#
# COMPACT_ATOMS: atom_id res chain seq x y z
N LYS A 1 8.08 22.67 13.94
CA LYS A 1 9.26 23.22 14.64
C LYS A 1 10.22 23.75 13.59
N ALA A 2 10.73 24.97 13.76
CA ALA A 2 11.79 25.48 12.88
C ALA A 2 13.08 24.66 13.10
N PRO A 3 13.91 24.44 12.06
CA PRO A 3 15.21 23.84 12.29
C PRO A 3 15.99 24.71 13.26
N PRO A 4 16.66 24.12 14.25
CA PRO A 4 17.49 24.89 15.15
C PRO A 4 18.53 25.70 14.37
N ALA A 5 18.78 26.94 14.78
CA ALA A 5 19.78 27.80 14.16
C ALA A 5 21.17 27.12 14.09
N ALA A 6 21.45 26.23 15.06
CA ALA A 6 22.66 25.43 15.08
C ALA A 6 22.82 24.52 13.83
N MET A 7 21.73 23.99 13.25
CA MET A 7 21.82 23.20 12.02
C MET A 7 22.18 24.05 10.80
N ALA A 8 21.68 25.27 10.74
CA ALA A 8 21.98 26.20 9.64
C ALA A 8 23.45 26.69 9.67
N ALA A 9 24.10 26.63 10.83
CA ALA A 9 25.48 27.05 11.03
C ALA A 9 26.53 25.94 10.78
N LEU A 10 26.11 24.69 10.49
CA LEU A 10 27.02 23.60 10.21
C LEU A 10 27.79 23.82 8.92
N GLN A 11 29.12 23.64 8.96
CA GLN A 11 29.98 23.73 7.76
C GLN A 11 29.64 22.64 6.73
N ASN A 12 29.27 21.45 7.19
CA ASN A 12 28.80 20.36 6.36
C ASN A 12 27.40 19.91 6.82
N PRO A 13 26.33 20.36 6.14
CA PRO A 13 24.96 19.97 6.50
C PRO A 13 24.64 18.50 6.22
N TYR A 14 25.53 17.74 5.56
CA TYR A 14 25.36 16.32 5.27
C TYR A 14 26.04 15.40 6.30
N ASP A 15 26.81 15.97 7.24
CA ASP A 15 27.40 15.22 8.34
C ASP A 15 26.30 14.85 9.35
N THR A 16 25.96 13.54 9.38
CA THR A 16 24.90 13.02 10.24
C THR A 16 25.23 13.11 11.72
N ALA A 17 26.51 12.93 12.10
CA ALA A 17 26.94 12.99 13.48
C ALA A 17 26.87 14.44 14.01
N ALA A 18 27.41 15.39 13.25
CA ALA A 18 27.36 16.80 13.58
C ALA A 18 25.93 17.35 13.64
N ARG A 19 25.04 16.86 12.76
CA ARG A 19 23.59 17.20 12.78
C ARG A 19 22.89 16.68 14.03
N GLN A 20 23.17 15.44 14.42
CA GLN A 20 22.56 14.81 15.59
C GLN A 20 23.02 15.49 16.89
N GLU A 21 24.27 15.94 16.96
CA GLU A 21 24.80 16.70 18.07
C GLU A 21 24.22 18.11 18.14
N ALA A 22 24.13 18.80 17.00
CA ALA A 22 23.62 20.17 16.92
C ALA A 22 22.09 20.26 17.15
N ALA A 23 21.34 19.20 16.82
CA ALA A 23 19.88 19.18 16.89
C ALA A 23 19.33 17.77 17.13
N PRO A 24 19.43 17.24 18.37
CA PRO A 24 18.97 15.90 18.71
C PRO A 24 17.46 15.70 18.49
N ASP A 25 16.67 16.76 18.58
CA ASP A 25 15.21 16.75 18.38
C ASP A 25 14.78 17.08 16.94
N ALA A 26 15.71 17.11 16.00
CA ALA A 26 15.38 17.38 14.60
C ALA A 26 14.56 16.24 13.99
N LEU A 27 13.57 16.61 13.18
CA LEU A 27 12.80 15.61 12.41
C LEU A 27 13.68 15.04 11.30
N TRP A 28 13.78 13.72 11.25
CA TRP A 28 14.50 12.98 10.20
C TRP A 28 13.63 12.79 8.95
N ASP A 29 14.28 12.71 7.80
CA ASP A 29 13.64 12.43 6.50
C ASP A 29 12.48 13.35 6.12
N VAL A 30 12.57 14.60 6.53
CA VAL A 30 11.64 15.66 6.13
C VAL A 30 12.41 16.80 5.45
N ALA A 31 11.85 17.35 4.40
CA ALA A 31 12.36 18.56 3.79
C ALA A 31 11.81 19.79 4.53
N TYR A 32 12.69 20.78 4.77
CA TYR A 32 12.27 22.05 5.32
C TYR A 32 12.41 23.15 4.26
N TYR A 33 11.30 23.85 4.00
CA TYR A 33 11.25 24.93 3.03
C TYR A 33 10.23 25.99 3.44
N ASN A 34 10.60 27.27 3.33
CA ASN A 34 9.74 28.42 3.66
C ASN A 34 9.02 28.29 5.03
N GLY A 35 9.75 27.89 6.08
CA GLY A 35 9.19 27.81 7.44
C GLY A 35 8.33 26.58 7.69
N ARG A 36 8.24 25.61 6.75
CA ARG A 36 7.41 24.41 6.86
C ARG A 36 8.20 23.15 6.60
N TYR A 37 7.78 22.07 7.26
CA TYR A 37 8.28 20.73 7.01
C TYR A 37 7.40 20.02 5.97
N TYR A 38 8.04 19.31 5.05
CA TYR A 38 7.39 18.54 4.00
C TYR A 38 7.81 17.09 4.11
N VAL A 39 6.81 16.19 4.12
CA VAL A 39 6.99 14.74 4.08
C VAL A 39 6.53 14.25 2.71
N TYR A 40 7.33 13.39 2.07
CA TYR A 40 7.07 12.92 0.71
C TYR A 40 6.29 11.60 0.63
N PHE A 41 5.92 11.02 1.78
CA PHE A 41 5.18 9.74 1.88
C PHE A 41 4.25 9.72 3.09
N GLY A 42 3.35 8.72 3.12
CA GLY A 42 2.55 8.44 4.31
C GLY A 42 1.34 9.35 4.52
N ILE A 43 0.94 10.16 3.54
CA ILE A 43 -0.25 11.00 3.65
C ILE A 43 -1.54 10.17 3.78
N VAL A 44 -1.67 9.07 3.03
CA VAL A 44 -2.86 8.21 3.06
C VAL A 44 -3.01 7.49 4.40
N PRO A 45 -1.98 6.83 4.98
CA PRO A 45 -2.06 6.32 6.34
C PRO A 45 -2.50 7.36 7.36
N CYS A 46 -1.99 8.58 7.28
CA CYS A 46 -2.37 9.67 8.16
C CYS A 46 -3.86 10.04 8.01
N LEU A 47 -4.35 10.20 6.78
CA LEU A 47 -5.74 10.54 6.49
C LEU A 47 -6.72 9.44 6.92
N LEU A 48 -6.33 8.17 6.80
CA LEU A 48 -7.23 7.05 7.09
C LEU A 48 -7.27 6.65 8.55
N PHE A 49 -6.19 6.86 9.30
CA PHE A 49 -6.08 6.37 10.66
C PHE A 49 -5.78 7.47 11.67
N GLN A 50 -4.73 8.29 11.45
CA GLN A 50 -4.31 9.32 12.40
C GLN A 50 -5.38 10.38 12.60
N LEU A 51 -5.84 11.01 11.51
CA LEU A 51 -6.83 12.09 11.59
C LEU A 51 -8.19 11.63 12.16
N PRO A 52 -8.78 10.48 11.73
CA PRO A 52 -10.00 9.99 12.36
C PRO A 52 -9.82 9.63 13.84
N PHE A 53 -8.68 9.05 14.21
CA PHE A 53 -8.39 8.74 15.61
C PHE A 53 -8.31 10.01 16.46
N GLU A 54 -7.57 11.01 16.00
CA GLU A 54 -7.47 12.31 16.70
C GLU A 54 -8.83 13.00 16.80
N ALA A 55 -9.62 12.99 15.73
CA ALA A 55 -10.97 13.59 15.72
C ALA A 55 -11.93 12.92 16.69
N LEU A 56 -11.81 11.61 16.90
CA LEU A 56 -12.69 10.82 17.77
C LEU A 56 -12.24 10.83 19.24
N THR A 57 -10.94 10.85 19.50
CA THR A 57 -10.38 10.67 20.84
C THR A 57 -9.78 11.94 21.44
N GLY A 58 -9.45 12.94 20.62
CA GLY A 58 -8.67 14.11 21.03
C GLY A 58 -7.18 13.83 21.24
N ILE A 59 -6.72 12.59 21.02
CA ILE A 59 -5.33 12.17 21.22
C ILE A 59 -4.56 12.32 19.92
N GLN A 60 -3.48 13.11 19.94
CA GLN A 60 -2.69 13.39 18.72
C GLN A 60 -1.77 12.24 18.27
N ASP A 61 -1.34 11.39 19.19
CA ASP A 61 -0.35 10.33 18.92
C ASP A 61 -1.02 8.95 18.87
N LEU A 62 -1.43 8.52 17.67
CA LEU A 62 -1.83 7.15 17.42
C LEU A 62 -0.58 6.25 17.32
N PRO A 63 -0.37 5.28 18.24
CA PRO A 63 0.73 4.34 18.11
C PRO A 63 0.64 3.57 16.79
N PRO A 64 1.70 3.54 15.95
CA PRO A 64 1.66 2.86 14.63
C PRO A 64 1.29 1.38 14.71
N SER A 65 1.58 0.73 15.84
CA SER A 65 1.24 -0.69 16.08
C SER A 65 -0.25 -0.99 15.96
N LEU A 66 -1.14 -0.08 16.38
CA LEU A 66 -2.58 -0.32 16.36
C LEU A 66 -3.13 -0.44 14.92
N PRO A 67 -2.95 0.56 14.02
CA PRO A 67 -3.41 0.42 12.65
C PRO A 67 -2.66 -0.68 11.89
N MET A 68 -1.41 -0.98 12.24
CA MET A 68 -0.65 -2.06 11.60
C MET A 68 -1.25 -3.44 11.85
N ILE A 69 -1.87 -3.70 13.00
CA ILE A 69 -2.59 -4.95 13.26
C ILE A 69 -3.78 -5.08 12.30
N LEU A 70 -4.59 -4.04 12.14
CA LEU A 70 -5.70 -4.05 11.18
C LEU A 70 -5.20 -4.24 9.75
N LEU A 71 -4.15 -3.52 9.38
CA LEU A 71 -3.54 -3.64 8.06
C LEU A 71 -2.98 -5.04 7.80
N ALA A 72 -2.41 -5.71 8.81
CA ALA A 72 -1.96 -7.09 8.69
C ALA A 72 -3.11 -8.06 8.37
N TRP A 73 -4.25 -7.92 9.04
CA TRP A 73 -5.44 -8.71 8.72
C TRP A 73 -5.95 -8.44 7.30
N LEU A 74 -6.01 -7.17 6.89
CA LEU A 74 -6.41 -6.78 5.53
C LEU A 74 -5.42 -7.31 4.48
N TYR A 75 -4.12 -7.31 4.80
CA TYR A 75 -3.07 -7.87 3.96
C TYR A 75 -3.27 -9.38 3.76
N ILE A 76 -3.44 -10.14 4.85
CA ILE A 76 -3.67 -11.59 4.80
C ILE A 76 -4.93 -11.90 3.98
N ALA A 77 -6.04 -11.20 4.24
CA ALA A 77 -7.28 -11.37 3.50
C ALA A 77 -7.10 -11.12 1.99
N ALA A 78 -6.34 -10.08 1.62
CA ALA A 78 -6.06 -9.77 0.22
C ALA A 78 -5.17 -10.84 -0.44
N VAL A 79 -4.14 -11.33 0.25
CA VAL A 79 -3.28 -12.42 -0.25
C VAL A 79 -4.12 -13.67 -0.52
N PHE A 80 -4.91 -14.11 0.45
CA PHE A 80 -5.77 -15.31 0.28
C PHE A 80 -6.79 -15.11 -0.83
N GLY A 81 -7.44 -13.94 -0.90
CA GLY A 81 -8.39 -13.62 -1.96
C GLY A 81 -7.75 -13.61 -3.34
N PHE A 82 -6.59 -12.97 -3.49
CA PHE A 82 -5.85 -12.89 -4.73
C PHE A 82 -5.36 -14.29 -5.19
N VAL A 83 -4.67 -15.03 -4.30
CA VAL A 83 -4.14 -16.37 -4.61
C VAL A 83 -5.27 -17.31 -5.02
N ARG A 84 -6.38 -17.32 -4.28
CA ARG A 84 -7.55 -18.15 -4.65
C ARG A 84 -8.08 -17.83 -6.05
N GLN A 85 -8.16 -16.54 -6.42
CA GLN A 85 -8.63 -16.15 -7.76
C GLN A 85 -7.59 -16.46 -8.84
N ALA A 86 -6.32 -16.30 -8.54
CA ALA A 86 -5.22 -16.63 -9.43
C ALA A 86 -5.16 -18.13 -9.72
N VAL A 87 -5.22 -18.95 -8.66
CA VAL A 87 -5.22 -20.41 -8.78
C VAL A 87 -6.42 -20.88 -9.62
N ARG A 88 -7.62 -20.38 -9.33
CA ARG A 88 -8.83 -20.75 -10.10
C ARG A 88 -8.74 -20.38 -11.59
N ARG A 89 -7.99 -19.34 -11.91
CA ARG A 89 -7.86 -18.87 -13.30
C ARG A 89 -6.80 -19.62 -14.08
N TRP A 90 -5.64 -19.88 -13.48
CA TRP A 90 -4.48 -20.41 -14.18
C TRP A 90 -4.17 -21.87 -13.85
N PHE A 91 -4.68 -22.36 -12.73
CA PHE A 91 -4.44 -23.72 -12.22
C PHE A 91 -5.76 -24.35 -11.72
N PRO A 92 -6.78 -24.54 -12.60
CA PRO A 92 -8.12 -24.96 -12.17
C PRO A 92 -8.12 -26.34 -11.48
N ASP A 93 -7.16 -27.20 -11.80
CA ASP A 93 -7.03 -28.54 -11.24
C ASP A 93 -6.21 -28.58 -9.93
N ALA A 94 -5.73 -27.46 -9.45
CA ALA A 94 -4.96 -27.39 -8.21
C ALA A 94 -5.85 -27.74 -7.00
N SER A 95 -5.31 -28.58 -6.11
CA SER A 95 -6.01 -28.95 -4.87
C SER A 95 -6.18 -27.75 -3.92
N ALA A 96 -7.19 -27.84 -3.05
CA ALA A 96 -7.41 -26.82 -2.01
C ALA A 96 -6.19 -26.70 -1.09
N ALA A 97 -5.48 -27.79 -0.80
CA ALA A 97 -4.26 -27.79 0.00
C ALA A 97 -3.13 -27.01 -0.69
N ALA A 98 -2.94 -27.20 -2.00
CA ALA A 98 -1.94 -26.45 -2.77
C ALA A 98 -2.26 -24.94 -2.78
N CYS A 99 -3.54 -24.59 -2.95
CA CYS A 99 -3.97 -23.19 -2.87
C CYS A 99 -3.70 -22.58 -1.48
N LEU A 100 -3.99 -23.31 -0.42
CA LEU A 100 -3.75 -22.88 0.95
C LEU A 100 -2.25 -22.69 1.21
N LEU A 101 -1.42 -23.65 0.83
CA LEU A 101 0.05 -23.56 0.98
C LEU A 101 0.63 -22.40 0.19
N ALA A 102 0.16 -22.15 -1.03
CA ALA A 102 0.57 -20.99 -1.82
C ALA A 102 0.20 -19.67 -1.14
N ALA A 103 -1.01 -19.59 -0.58
CA ALA A 103 -1.47 -18.37 0.12
C ALA A 103 -0.68 -18.14 1.41
N VAL A 104 -0.44 -19.19 2.22
CA VAL A 104 0.38 -19.10 3.44
C VAL A 104 1.82 -18.73 3.08
N GLY A 105 2.41 -19.36 2.08
CA GLY A 105 3.76 -19.04 1.60
C GLY A 105 3.89 -17.59 1.12
N ALA A 106 2.91 -17.11 0.34
CA ALA A 106 2.89 -15.73 -0.12
C ALA A 106 2.73 -14.73 1.03
N ALA A 107 1.86 -15.01 2.00
CA ALA A 107 1.66 -14.16 3.16
C ALA A 107 2.90 -14.09 4.06
N SER A 108 3.58 -15.22 4.27
CA SER A 108 4.78 -15.32 5.12
C SER A 108 6.03 -14.75 4.45
N GLY A 109 6.17 -14.95 3.13
CA GLY A 109 7.34 -14.52 2.35
C GLY A 109 7.44 -13.00 2.14
N ALA A 110 6.37 -12.25 2.39
CA ALA A 110 6.29 -10.82 2.11
C ALA A 110 6.80 -9.91 3.25
N GLN A 111 7.68 -10.41 4.09
CA GLN A 111 8.29 -9.63 5.19
C GLN A 111 7.27 -9.06 6.22
N LEU A 112 6.03 -9.58 6.26
CA LEU A 112 5.00 -9.10 7.16
C LEU A 112 5.48 -9.11 8.63
N TRP A 113 6.18 -10.16 9.04
CA TRP A 113 6.76 -10.29 10.38
C TRP A 113 7.77 -9.17 10.68
N TYR A 114 8.63 -8.84 9.73
CA TYR A 114 9.58 -7.75 9.89
C TYR A 114 8.87 -6.41 10.10
N LEU A 115 7.86 -6.12 9.28
CA LEU A 115 7.09 -4.88 9.39
C LEU A 115 6.37 -4.76 10.74
N LEU A 116 5.80 -5.85 11.24
CA LEU A 116 5.08 -5.85 12.52
C LEU A 116 6.03 -5.77 13.75
N HIS A 117 7.26 -6.27 13.64
CA HIS A 117 8.25 -6.17 14.72
C HIS A 117 8.86 -4.78 14.86
N ARG A 118 8.77 -3.95 13.84
CA ARG A 118 9.31 -2.59 13.83
C ARG A 118 8.21 -1.57 13.48
N PRO A 119 7.25 -1.34 14.38
CA PRO A 119 6.15 -0.43 14.12
C PRO A 119 6.62 1.03 14.12
N SER A 120 7.20 1.48 13.01
CA SER A 120 7.56 2.86 12.78
C SER A 120 6.70 3.48 11.68
N VAL A 121 6.81 4.77 11.50
CA VAL A 121 6.08 5.52 10.46
C VAL A 121 6.40 4.98 9.05
N TYR A 122 7.64 4.48 8.85
CA TYR A 122 8.09 3.93 7.56
C TYR A 122 7.43 2.60 7.26
N GLU A 123 7.52 1.64 8.19
CA GLU A 123 6.94 0.30 8.06
C GLU A 123 5.43 0.37 7.96
N TYR A 124 4.82 1.29 8.69
CA TYR A 124 3.39 1.57 8.61
C TYR A 124 2.97 2.03 7.21
N ALA A 125 3.68 2.99 6.61
CA ALA A 125 3.41 3.45 5.25
C ALA A 125 3.66 2.35 4.19
N ILE A 126 4.67 1.50 4.40
CA ILE A 126 4.97 0.35 3.52
C ILE A 126 3.83 -0.67 3.59
N LEU A 127 3.41 -1.06 4.80
CA LEU A 127 2.34 -2.06 4.97
C LEU A 127 1.01 -1.55 4.41
N CYS A 128 0.67 -0.28 4.65
CA CYS A 128 -0.52 0.34 4.09
C CYS A 128 -0.51 0.32 2.55
N GLY A 129 0.63 0.69 1.93
CA GLY A 129 0.80 0.62 0.49
C GLY A 129 0.67 -0.80 -0.05
N ALA A 130 1.27 -1.80 0.62
CA ALA A 130 1.20 -3.20 0.24
C ALA A 130 -0.24 -3.74 0.30
N VAL A 131 -1.00 -3.37 1.34
CA VAL A 131 -2.43 -3.70 1.43
C VAL A 131 -3.18 -3.16 0.21
N PHE A 132 -3.02 -1.88 -0.12
CA PHE A 132 -3.73 -1.29 -1.25
C PHE A 132 -3.31 -1.88 -2.60
N VAL A 133 -2.01 -2.19 -2.80
CA VAL A 133 -1.55 -2.91 -4.00
C VAL A 133 -2.25 -4.26 -4.13
N LEU A 134 -2.25 -5.07 -3.08
CA LEU A 134 -2.86 -6.41 -3.13
C LEU A 134 -4.38 -6.35 -3.33
N TRP A 135 -5.06 -5.41 -2.67
CA TRP A 135 -6.49 -5.19 -2.89
C TRP A 135 -6.76 -4.75 -4.33
N ALA A 136 -5.94 -3.87 -4.91
CA ALA A 136 -6.08 -3.45 -6.31
C ALA A 136 -5.95 -4.63 -7.26
N LEU A 137 -4.89 -5.44 -7.11
CA LEU A 137 -4.65 -6.61 -7.95
C LEU A 137 -5.76 -7.65 -7.80
N TRP A 138 -6.22 -7.90 -6.58
CA TRP A 138 -7.34 -8.81 -6.33
C TRP A 138 -8.62 -8.34 -7.00
N GLN A 139 -8.97 -7.06 -6.85
CA GLN A 139 -10.16 -6.49 -7.49
C GLN A 139 -10.07 -6.54 -9.02
N TRP A 140 -8.94 -6.21 -9.61
CA TRP A 140 -8.75 -6.33 -11.05
C TRP A 140 -8.85 -7.77 -11.54
N LEU A 141 -8.36 -8.72 -10.78
CA LEU A 141 -8.49 -10.14 -11.09
C LEU A 141 -9.96 -10.61 -10.99
N LEU A 142 -10.71 -10.13 -9.99
CA LEU A 142 -12.15 -10.36 -9.91
C LEU A 142 -12.89 -9.75 -11.11
N ALA A 143 -12.54 -8.54 -11.51
CA ALA A 143 -13.08 -7.93 -12.72
C ALA A 143 -12.80 -8.78 -13.95
N ALA A 144 -11.56 -9.25 -14.11
CA ALA A 144 -11.16 -10.11 -15.24
C ALA A 144 -11.88 -11.47 -15.26
N ASN A 145 -12.24 -12.00 -14.11
CA ASN A 145 -12.93 -13.30 -13.98
C ASN A 145 -14.46 -13.19 -14.00
N THR A 146 -15.01 -11.97 -13.92
CA THR A 146 -16.46 -11.76 -13.92
C THR A 146 -17.02 -11.82 -15.35
N PRO A 147 -18.13 -12.53 -15.64
CA PRO A 147 -18.73 -12.57 -16.95
C PRO A 147 -19.11 -11.18 -17.48
N LEU A 148 -19.00 -10.96 -18.81
CA LEU A 148 -19.29 -9.68 -19.48
C LEU A 148 -20.70 -9.18 -19.27
N GLN A 149 -21.68 -10.10 -19.14
CA GLN A 149 -23.09 -9.77 -18.92
C GLN A 149 -23.32 -9.04 -17.60
N LYS A 150 -22.41 -9.21 -16.61
CA LYS A 150 -22.48 -8.56 -15.28
C LYS A 150 -21.73 -7.23 -15.24
N ARG A 151 -21.98 -6.34 -16.21
CA ARG A 151 -21.24 -5.05 -16.37
C ARG A 151 -21.09 -4.25 -15.09
N GLY A 152 -22.17 -4.09 -14.31
CA GLY A 152 -22.12 -3.33 -13.04
C GLY A 152 -21.11 -3.88 -12.06
N ARG A 153 -21.03 -5.23 -11.92
CA ARG A 153 -20.05 -5.90 -11.05
C ARG A 153 -18.61 -5.72 -11.57
N VAL A 154 -18.42 -5.80 -12.88
CA VAL A 154 -17.12 -5.55 -13.51
C VAL A 154 -16.65 -4.14 -13.23
N LEU A 155 -17.51 -3.14 -13.48
CA LEU A 155 -17.18 -1.74 -13.23
C LEU A 155 -16.87 -1.50 -11.74
N PHE A 156 -17.66 -2.07 -10.83
CA PHE A 156 -17.39 -1.98 -9.39
C PHE A 156 -15.97 -2.45 -9.04
N HIS A 157 -15.60 -3.65 -9.51
CA HIS A 157 -14.26 -4.19 -9.23
C HIS A 157 -13.14 -3.38 -9.90
N LEU A 158 -13.33 -2.91 -11.12
CA LEU A 158 -12.36 -2.03 -11.79
C LEU A 158 -12.18 -0.72 -11.03
N THR A 159 -13.28 -0.06 -10.67
CA THR A 159 -13.23 1.21 -9.95
C THR A 159 -12.59 1.04 -8.57
N LEU A 160 -13.00 0.04 -7.81
CA LEU A 160 -12.43 -0.22 -6.49
C LEU A 160 -10.94 -0.55 -6.55
N GLY A 161 -10.53 -1.39 -7.51
CA GLY A 161 -9.11 -1.70 -7.72
C GLY A 161 -8.30 -0.48 -8.13
N SER A 162 -8.83 0.36 -9.02
CA SER A 162 -8.16 1.60 -9.44
C SER A 162 -8.08 2.62 -8.31
N LEU A 163 -9.11 2.73 -7.47
CA LEU A 163 -9.09 3.57 -6.27
C LEU A 163 -8.03 3.09 -5.28
N CYS A 164 -7.97 1.79 -5.00
CA CYS A 164 -6.92 1.23 -4.15
C CYS A 164 -5.53 1.55 -4.71
N MET A 165 -5.29 1.38 -6.02
CA MET A 165 -4.01 1.68 -6.64
C MET A 165 -3.67 3.19 -6.58
N ALA A 166 -4.65 4.07 -6.71
CA ALA A 166 -4.44 5.51 -6.55
C ALA A 166 -4.01 5.88 -5.13
N LEU A 167 -4.59 5.23 -4.11
CA LEU A 167 -4.21 5.44 -2.70
C LEU A 167 -2.77 5.00 -2.40
N VAL A 168 -2.22 4.06 -3.18
CA VAL A 168 -0.80 3.64 -3.05
C VAL A 168 0.15 4.81 -3.23
N ALA A 169 -0.16 5.76 -4.14
CA ALA A 169 0.67 6.93 -4.39
C ALA A 169 0.90 7.78 -3.13
N GLY A 170 -0.13 7.90 -2.29
CA GLY A 170 -0.05 8.63 -1.03
C GLY A 170 0.51 7.81 0.15
N CYS A 171 0.70 6.49 -0.02
CA CYS A 171 1.42 5.66 0.94
C CYS A 171 2.92 5.65 0.63
N ARG A 172 3.28 5.13 -0.55
CA ARG A 172 4.64 4.98 -1.06
C ARG A 172 4.63 5.13 -2.58
N PRO A 173 5.02 6.27 -3.15
CA PRO A 173 4.89 6.55 -4.59
C PRO A 173 5.55 5.50 -5.49
N GLN A 174 6.70 4.94 -5.10
CA GLN A 174 7.39 3.90 -5.88
C GLN A 174 6.58 2.62 -6.04
N MET A 175 5.66 2.32 -5.12
CA MET A 175 4.82 1.11 -5.19
C MET A 175 3.73 1.23 -6.27
N VAL A 176 3.47 2.41 -6.82
CA VAL A 176 2.55 2.59 -7.96
C VAL A 176 3.02 1.82 -9.19
N LEU A 177 4.30 1.51 -9.30
CA LEU A 177 4.84 0.66 -10.37
C LEU A 177 4.16 -0.72 -10.45
N PHE A 178 3.60 -1.24 -9.34
CA PHE A 178 2.79 -2.46 -9.38
C PHE A 178 1.54 -2.33 -10.25
N ALA A 179 1.12 -1.12 -10.62
CA ALA A 179 0.02 -0.90 -11.57
C ALA A 179 0.29 -1.55 -12.94
N VAL A 180 1.55 -1.77 -13.32
CA VAL A 180 1.91 -2.46 -14.56
C VAL A 180 1.31 -3.88 -14.62
N LEU A 181 1.08 -4.51 -13.47
CA LEU A 181 0.45 -5.83 -13.38
C LEU A 181 -1.02 -5.84 -13.80
N ALA A 182 -1.66 -4.67 -13.95
CA ALA A 182 -2.97 -4.58 -14.59
C ALA A 182 -2.94 -5.11 -16.03
N LEU A 183 -1.84 -4.91 -16.74
CA LEU A 183 -1.69 -5.34 -18.14
C LEU A 183 -1.91 -6.86 -18.31
N PRO A 184 -1.14 -7.76 -17.69
CA PRO A 184 -1.35 -9.20 -17.86
C PRO A 184 -2.68 -9.68 -17.28
N ILE A 185 -3.24 -8.99 -16.28
CA ILE A 185 -4.53 -9.36 -15.67
C ILE A 185 -5.70 -9.01 -16.61
N LEU A 186 -5.72 -7.80 -17.17
CA LEU A 186 -6.86 -7.25 -17.90
C LEU A 186 -6.74 -7.40 -19.42
N TRP A 187 -5.53 -7.55 -19.96
CA TRP A 187 -5.27 -7.63 -21.40
C TRP A 187 -6.06 -8.73 -22.14
N PRO A 188 -6.13 -9.97 -21.65
CA PRO A 188 -6.91 -11.01 -22.31
C PRO A 188 -8.39 -10.64 -22.43
N ARG A 189 -8.93 -9.97 -21.41
CA ARG A 189 -10.29 -9.46 -21.43
C ARG A 189 -10.49 -8.36 -22.45
N TYR A 190 -9.58 -7.36 -22.48
CA TYR A 190 -9.63 -6.26 -23.43
C TYR A 190 -9.66 -6.77 -24.88
N ILE A 191 -8.81 -7.73 -25.23
CA ILE A 191 -8.80 -8.32 -26.57
C ILE A 191 -10.14 -9.02 -26.89
N THR A 192 -10.71 -9.74 -25.94
CA THR A 192 -12.00 -10.44 -26.11
C THR A 192 -13.12 -9.44 -26.33
N GLU A 193 -13.20 -8.39 -25.52
CA GLU A 193 -14.21 -7.34 -25.67
C GLU A 193 -14.05 -6.60 -27.00
N LYS A 194 -12.85 -6.22 -27.39
CA LYS A 194 -12.61 -5.56 -28.68
C LYS A 194 -13.11 -6.39 -29.86
N ARG A 195 -12.87 -7.69 -29.86
CA ARG A 195 -13.34 -8.61 -30.92
C ARG A 195 -14.87 -8.70 -30.98
N LEU A 196 -15.57 -8.51 -29.86
CA LEU A 196 -17.04 -8.51 -29.83
C LEU A 196 -17.63 -7.21 -30.39
N TYR A 197 -16.94 -6.08 -30.25
CA TYR A 197 -17.39 -4.77 -30.78
C TYR A 197 -16.99 -4.51 -32.24
N THR A 198 -16.04 -5.29 -32.76
CA THR A 198 -15.57 -5.17 -34.17
C THR A 198 -16.23 -6.16 -35.11
N ARG A 199 -17.13 -7.01 -34.61
CA ARG A 199 -18.03 -7.90 -35.39
C ARG A 199 -19.44 -7.36 -35.37
#